data_791fd3b7ebe430c93ff09c221b44c6ee
#
_entry.id   791fd3b7ebe430c93ff09c221b44c6ee
#
_cell.length_a   1.000
_cell.length_b   1.000
_cell.length_c   1.000
_cell.angle_alpha   90.00
_cell.angle_beta   90.00
_cell.angle_gamma   90.00
#
_symmetry.space_group_name_H-M   'P 1'
#
loop_
_entity.id
_entity.type
_entity.pdbx_description
1 polymer ?
#
loop_
_entity_poly.entity_id
_entity_poly.type
_entity_poly.pdbx_seq_one_letter_code
_entity_poly.pdbx_strand_id
1 'polypeptide(L)'
;VNGEVMPIEEASDSMFAHKLMGDGIMIRPIDGVVVAPCDGVISMIYPTKHAIGITIDDNTQILIHFGTDSAKLNGNGFELLVKPNQKVNAGDVLWNADLKYIKDNALDENIIVVFTKINDGAELEKKYGKMQCHDMMLRVKG
;
A
#
# COMPACT_ATOMS: atom_id res chain seq x y z
N VAL A 1 -7.50 -4.28 -3.92
CA VAL A 1 -7.15 -5.66 -3.58
C VAL A 1 -8.25 -6.28 -2.71
N ASN A 2 -8.51 -7.54 -2.93
CA ASN A 2 -9.37 -8.31 -2.04
C ASN A 2 -8.55 -8.80 -0.86
N GLY A 3 -9.08 -8.73 0.34
CA GLY A 3 -8.35 -9.14 1.51
C GLY A 3 -9.02 -8.72 2.81
N GLU A 4 -8.22 -8.68 3.88
CA GLU A 4 -8.66 -8.25 5.18
C GLU A 4 -7.85 -7.03 5.63
N VAL A 5 -8.55 -5.97 6.00
CA VAL A 5 -7.93 -4.75 6.55
C VAL A 5 -7.73 -4.92 8.04
N MET A 6 -6.52 -4.64 8.50
CA MET A 6 -6.09 -4.85 9.88
C MET A 6 -5.37 -3.61 10.42
N PRO A 7 -5.30 -3.44 11.74
CA PRO A 7 -4.52 -2.36 12.34
C PRO A 7 -3.05 -2.46 11.93
N ILE A 8 -2.44 -1.30 11.62
CA ILE A 8 -1.03 -1.23 11.22
C ILE A 8 -0.10 -1.73 12.33
N GLU A 9 -0.53 -1.65 13.58
CA GLU A 9 0.23 -2.14 14.73
C GLU A 9 0.53 -3.65 14.64
N GLU A 10 -0.22 -4.39 13.84
CA GLU A 10 -0.01 -5.82 13.62
C GLU A 10 1.03 -6.13 12.54
N ALA A 11 1.62 -5.10 11.91
CA ALA A 11 2.65 -5.31 10.90
C ALA A 11 3.90 -5.96 11.51
N SER A 12 4.53 -6.85 10.73
CA SER A 12 5.77 -7.53 11.15
C SER A 12 6.97 -6.58 11.19
N ASP A 13 6.97 -5.55 10.34
CA ASP A 13 8.02 -4.53 10.31
C ASP A 13 7.74 -3.49 11.41
N SER A 14 8.67 -3.34 12.34
CA SER A 14 8.52 -2.41 13.47
C SER A 14 8.41 -0.95 13.05
N MET A 15 9.02 -0.56 11.92
CA MET A 15 8.90 0.80 11.40
C MET A 15 7.45 1.14 11.05
N PHE A 16 6.70 0.18 10.53
CA PHE A 16 5.28 0.35 10.23
C PHE A 16 4.42 0.15 11.48
N ALA A 17 4.69 -0.90 12.26
CA ALA A 17 3.92 -1.21 13.45
C ALA A 17 3.93 -0.07 14.48
N HIS A 18 5.06 0.63 14.60
CA HIS A 18 5.22 1.77 15.52
C HIS A 18 4.93 3.12 14.85
N LYS A 19 4.40 3.12 13.63
CA LYS A 19 4.01 4.31 12.88
C LYS A 19 5.17 5.28 12.60
N LEU A 20 6.39 4.77 12.53
CA LEU A 20 7.58 5.59 12.26
C LEU A 20 7.60 6.16 10.84
N MET A 21 6.95 5.47 9.88
CA MET A 21 6.81 5.92 8.51
C MET A 21 5.53 6.71 8.27
N GLY A 22 4.64 6.73 9.24
CA GLY A 22 3.33 7.36 9.16
C GLY A 22 2.25 6.43 9.69
N ASP A 23 1.04 6.95 9.83
CA ASP A 23 -0.13 6.16 10.23
C ASP A 23 -0.85 5.64 8.99
N GLY A 24 -1.52 4.52 9.12
CA GLY A 24 -2.26 3.89 8.05
C GLY A 24 -2.87 2.57 8.47
N ILE A 25 -2.87 1.64 7.53
CA ILE A 25 -3.46 0.30 7.73
C ILE A 25 -2.57 -0.78 7.14
N MET A 26 -2.85 -2.02 7.53
CA MET A 26 -2.29 -3.21 6.92
C MET A 26 -3.39 -4.00 6.21
N ILE A 27 -3.09 -4.57 5.06
CA ILE A 27 -4.01 -5.45 4.33
C ILE A 27 -3.37 -6.82 4.24
N ARG A 28 -4.13 -7.84 4.63
CA ARG A 28 -3.75 -9.23 4.36
C ARG A 28 -4.46 -9.64 3.07
N PRO A 29 -3.74 -9.68 1.92
CA PRO A 29 -4.37 -9.93 0.63
C PRO A 29 -4.68 -11.41 0.43
N ILE A 30 -5.72 -11.67 -0.38
CA ILE A 30 -6.04 -13.03 -0.83
C ILE A 30 -5.76 -13.22 -2.31
N ASP A 31 -5.44 -12.15 -3.04
CA ASP A 31 -4.96 -12.19 -4.42
C ASP A 31 -3.90 -11.12 -4.64
N GLY A 32 -3.25 -11.16 -5.80
CA GLY A 32 -2.14 -10.26 -6.12
C GLY A 32 -2.53 -9.02 -6.91
N VAL A 33 -3.81 -8.77 -7.16
CA VAL A 33 -4.27 -7.59 -7.89
C VAL A 33 -4.47 -6.45 -6.91
N VAL A 34 -3.59 -5.45 -6.97
CA VAL A 34 -3.62 -4.28 -6.08
C VAL A 34 -4.00 -3.06 -6.88
N VAL A 35 -5.05 -2.36 -6.43
CA VAL A 35 -5.57 -1.16 -7.10
C VAL A 35 -5.26 0.10 -6.29
N ALA A 36 -5.25 1.25 -7.00
CA ALA A 36 -5.04 2.54 -6.35
C ALA A 36 -6.18 2.82 -5.37
N PRO A 37 -5.85 3.19 -4.12
CA PRO A 37 -6.88 3.51 -3.12
C PRO A 37 -7.51 4.88 -3.31
N CYS A 38 -6.91 5.71 -4.16
CA CYS A 38 -7.35 7.10 -4.37
C CYS A 38 -6.80 7.62 -5.69
N ASP A 39 -7.35 8.77 -6.13
CA ASP A 39 -6.78 9.51 -7.26
C ASP A 39 -5.47 10.17 -6.84
N GLY A 40 -4.53 10.24 -7.75
CA GLY A 40 -3.25 10.90 -7.49
C GLY A 40 -2.25 10.68 -8.60
N VAL A 41 -0.99 10.99 -8.31
CA VAL A 41 0.13 10.83 -9.24
C VAL A 41 1.16 9.90 -8.61
N ILE A 42 1.64 8.95 -9.40
CA ILE A 42 2.73 8.07 -8.96
C ILE A 42 3.99 8.92 -8.83
N SER A 43 4.40 9.22 -7.60
CA SER A 43 5.53 10.11 -7.32
C SER A 43 6.85 9.37 -7.18
N MET A 44 6.79 8.08 -6.83
CA MET A 44 7.99 7.28 -6.60
C MET A 44 7.70 5.80 -6.81
N ILE A 45 8.66 5.09 -7.40
CA ILE A 45 8.63 3.63 -7.50
C ILE A 45 9.99 3.14 -7.01
N TYR A 46 9.99 2.22 -6.04
CA TYR A 46 11.23 1.60 -5.59
C TYR A 46 11.81 0.72 -6.71
N PRO A 47 13.15 0.74 -6.92
CA PRO A 47 13.77 -0.08 -7.97
C PRO A 47 13.41 -1.57 -7.90
N THR A 48 13.16 -2.07 -6.68
CA THR A 48 12.75 -3.45 -6.43
C THR A 48 11.25 -3.68 -6.59
N LYS A 49 10.49 -2.66 -7.03
CA LYS A 49 9.07 -2.74 -7.42
C LYS A 49 8.10 -3.18 -6.33
N HIS A 50 8.55 -3.25 -5.08
CA HIS A 50 7.71 -3.68 -3.96
C HIS A 50 7.00 -2.52 -3.26
N ALA A 51 7.34 -1.28 -3.58
CA ALA A 51 6.73 -0.12 -2.96
C ALA A 51 6.60 1.03 -3.95
N ILE A 52 5.50 1.77 -3.84
CA ILE A 52 5.25 2.97 -4.62
C ILE A 52 4.73 4.08 -3.73
N GLY A 53 5.03 5.32 -4.11
CA GLY A 53 4.45 6.51 -3.50
C GLY A 53 3.42 7.12 -4.42
N ILE A 54 2.32 7.60 -3.85
CA ILE A 54 1.28 8.35 -4.55
C ILE A 54 1.13 9.71 -3.88
N THR A 55 1.24 10.77 -4.67
CA THR A 55 0.97 12.14 -4.22
C THR A 55 -0.46 12.50 -4.58
N ILE A 56 -1.26 12.79 -3.57
CA ILE A 56 -2.68 13.15 -3.74
C ILE A 56 -2.77 14.66 -4.00
N ASP A 57 -2.10 15.46 -3.17
CA ASP A 57 -1.99 16.92 -3.30
C ASP A 57 -0.70 17.40 -2.64
N ASP A 58 -0.50 18.71 -2.53
CA ASP A 58 0.74 19.30 -1.97
C ASP A 58 1.00 18.89 -0.50
N ASN A 59 -0.02 18.43 0.20
CA ASN A 59 0.05 18.16 1.63
C ASN A 59 -0.22 16.69 1.97
N THR A 60 -0.51 15.85 0.98
CA THR A 60 -0.93 14.45 1.24
C THR A 60 -0.20 13.50 0.32
N GLN A 61 0.56 12.60 0.92
CA GLN A 61 1.28 11.52 0.21
C GLN A 61 1.08 10.21 0.92
N ILE A 62 0.92 9.14 0.15
CA ILE A 62 0.83 7.79 0.69
C ILE A 62 1.96 6.93 0.15
N LEU A 63 2.35 5.93 0.92
CA LEU A 63 3.25 4.87 0.52
C LEU A 63 2.48 3.55 0.59
N ILE A 64 2.54 2.78 -0.48
CA ILE A 64 2.01 1.42 -0.52
C ILE A 64 3.20 0.47 -0.60
N HIS A 65 3.38 -0.34 0.44
CA HIS A 65 4.50 -1.27 0.58
C HIS A 65 3.97 -2.69 0.56
N PHE A 66 4.38 -3.47 -0.42
CA PHE A 66 3.86 -4.81 -0.67
C PHE A 66 4.85 -5.86 -0.15
N GLY A 67 4.43 -6.61 0.85
CA GLY A 67 5.25 -7.64 1.48
C GLY A 67 6.22 -7.10 2.53
N THR A 68 6.60 -7.93 3.47
CA THR A 68 7.63 -7.62 4.46
C THR A 68 8.94 -8.29 4.02
N ASP A 69 10.04 -7.54 4.11
CA ASP A 69 11.35 -8.01 3.66
C ASP A 69 11.34 -8.45 2.18
N SER A 70 10.54 -7.76 1.37
CA SER A 70 10.30 -8.12 -0.03
C SER A 70 11.26 -7.45 -1.01
N ALA A 71 12.04 -6.46 -0.57
CA ALA A 71 13.07 -5.82 -1.42
C ALA A 71 14.10 -6.84 -1.93
N LYS A 72 14.39 -7.86 -1.16
CA LYS A 72 15.32 -8.94 -1.53
C LYS A 72 14.87 -9.76 -2.74
N LEU A 73 13.60 -9.66 -3.14
CA LEU A 73 13.07 -10.35 -4.30
C LEU A 73 13.50 -9.71 -5.62
N ASN A 74 14.09 -8.51 -5.57
CA ASN A 74 14.60 -7.76 -6.74
C ASN A 74 13.55 -7.57 -7.84
N GLY A 75 12.29 -7.37 -7.47
CA GLY A 75 11.19 -7.19 -8.40
C GLY A 75 10.53 -8.47 -8.88
N ASN A 76 11.08 -9.63 -8.56
CA ASN A 76 10.46 -10.90 -8.92
C ASN A 76 9.15 -11.08 -8.15
N GLY A 77 8.11 -11.50 -8.85
CA GLY A 77 6.78 -11.64 -8.29
C GLY A 77 5.93 -10.36 -8.36
N PHE A 78 6.52 -9.22 -8.70
CA PHE A 78 5.83 -7.94 -8.80
C PHE A 78 5.72 -7.50 -10.26
N GLU A 79 4.55 -7.67 -10.88
CA GLU A 79 4.26 -7.07 -12.17
C GLU A 79 3.64 -5.70 -11.92
N LEU A 80 4.46 -4.67 -12.09
CA LEU A 80 4.05 -3.29 -11.87
C LEU A 80 3.46 -2.72 -13.17
N LEU A 81 2.25 -2.17 -13.09
CA LEU A 81 1.48 -1.71 -14.24
C LEU A 81 1.44 -0.19 -14.37
N VAL A 82 2.21 0.53 -13.57
CA VAL A 82 2.28 1.99 -13.58
C VAL A 82 3.72 2.46 -13.69
N LYS A 83 3.88 3.73 -14.05
CA LYS A 83 5.18 4.38 -14.23
C LYS A 83 5.27 5.63 -13.36
N PRO A 84 6.49 6.11 -13.05
CA PRO A 84 6.65 7.40 -12.36
C PRO A 84 5.97 8.53 -13.13
N ASN A 85 5.37 9.46 -12.39
CA ASN A 85 4.64 10.61 -12.91
C ASN A 85 3.32 10.29 -13.60
N GLN A 86 2.90 9.02 -13.60
CA GLN A 86 1.61 8.63 -14.16
C GLN A 86 0.48 9.07 -13.23
N LYS A 87 -0.55 9.68 -13.83
CA LYS A 87 -1.79 10.00 -13.12
C LYS A 87 -2.64 8.73 -13.02
N VAL A 88 -3.13 8.42 -11.83
CA VAL A 88 -4.01 7.27 -11.57
C VAL A 88 -5.31 7.73 -10.92
N ASN A 89 -6.36 6.97 -11.19
CA ASN A 89 -7.64 7.13 -10.51
C ASN A 89 -7.85 5.96 -9.54
N ALA A 90 -8.64 6.20 -8.50
CA ALA A 90 -9.02 5.13 -7.57
C ALA A 90 -9.56 3.94 -8.36
N GLY A 91 -9.06 2.74 -8.06
CA GLY A 91 -9.44 1.51 -8.75
C GLY A 91 -8.53 1.11 -9.91
N ASP A 92 -7.64 1.99 -10.38
CA ASP A 92 -6.66 1.62 -11.41
C ASP A 92 -5.70 0.56 -10.85
N VAL A 93 -5.38 -0.46 -11.66
CA VAL A 93 -4.50 -1.54 -11.21
C VAL A 93 -3.06 -1.05 -11.14
N LEU A 94 -2.45 -1.20 -9.98
CA LEU A 94 -1.04 -0.85 -9.72
C LEU A 94 -0.11 -2.04 -9.90
N TRP A 95 -0.48 -3.18 -9.32
CA TRP A 95 0.25 -4.43 -9.44
C TRP A 95 -0.67 -5.58 -9.85
N ASN A 96 -0.12 -6.48 -10.64
CA ASN A 96 -0.64 -7.84 -10.79
C ASN A 96 0.48 -8.78 -10.31
N ALA A 97 0.50 -9.06 -9.03
CA ALA A 97 1.60 -9.75 -8.37
C ALA A 97 1.34 -11.26 -8.26
N ASP A 98 2.44 -12.03 -8.24
CA ASP A 98 2.39 -13.45 -7.90
C ASP A 98 2.42 -13.59 -6.38
N LEU A 99 1.24 -13.63 -5.78
CA LEU A 99 1.10 -13.63 -4.33
C LEU A 99 1.76 -14.83 -3.67
N LYS A 100 1.65 -16.00 -4.30
CA LYS A 100 2.28 -17.22 -3.79
C LYS A 100 3.80 -17.10 -3.76
N TYR A 101 4.39 -16.55 -4.82
CA TYR A 101 5.83 -16.33 -4.88
C TYR A 101 6.29 -15.39 -3.77
N ILE A 102 5.57 -14.29 -3.56
CA ILE A 102 5.89 -13.32 -2.51
C ILE A 102 5.76 -13.96 -1.14
N LYS A 103 4.68 -14.69 -0.90
CA LYS A 103 4.44 -15.37 0.37
C LYS A 103 5.53 -16.40 0.68
N ASP A 104 5.99 -17.14 -0.34
CA ASP A 104 6.98 -18.21 -0.17
C ASP A 104 8.41 -17.65 -0.01
N ASN A 105 8.70 -16.45 -0.50
CA ASN A 105 10.07 -15.92 -0.60
C ASN A 105 10.33 -14.64 0.21
N ALA A 106 9.31 -13.95 0.65
CA ALA A 106 9.42 -12.82 1.59
C ALA A 106 9.02 -13.27 3.00
N LEU A 107 9.17 -12.40 3.98
CA LEU A 107 8.73 -12.70 5.34
C LEU A 107 7.21 -12.87 5.41
N ASP A 108 6.47 -11.99 4.74
CA ASP A 108 5.03 -12.11 4.53
C ASP A 108 4.61 -11.36 3.25
N GLU A 109 3.34 -11.52 2.88
CA GLU A 109 2.73 -10.90 1.70
C GLU A 109 1.85 -9.70 2.05
N ASN A 110 1.86 -9.24 3.29
CA ASN A 110 0.99 -8.16 3.74
C ASN A 110 1.29 -6.85 3.02
N ILE A 111 0.25 -6.06 2.80
CA ILE A 111 0.35 -4.75 2.15
C ILE A 111 0.17 -3.68 3.21
N ILE A 112 1.08 -2.72 3.24
CA ILE A 112 1.02 -1.57 4.14
C ILE A 112 0.64 -0.35 3.32
N VAL A 113 -0.38 0.37 3.78
CA VAL A 113 -0.77 1.67 3.21
C VAL A 113 -0.64 2.71 4.31
N VAL A 114 0.32 3.62 4.16
CA VAL A 114 0.59 4.66 5.16
C VAL A 114 0.56 6.04 4.52
N PHE A 115 0.14 7.02 5.30
CA PHE A 115 0.26 8.43 4.95
C PHE A 115 1.62 8.93 5.42
N THR A 116 2.55 9.09 4.48
CA THR A 116 3.90 9.60 4.79
C THR A 116 3.90 11.12 4.93
N LYS A 117 2.89 11.79 4.40
CA LYS A 117 2.65 13.22 4.54
C LYS A 117 1.16 13.46 4.64
N ILE A 118 0.75 14.23 5.65
CA ILE A 118 -0.64 14.55 5.92
C ILE A 118 -0.70 15.89 6.64
N ASN A 119 -1.80 16.64 6.50
CA ASN A 119 -2.00 17.91 7.18
C ASN A 119 -2.02 17.72 8.69
N ASP A 120 -1.40 18.65 9.42
CA ASP A 120 -1.46 18.69 10.88
C ASP A 120 -2.92 18.75 11.34
N GLY A 121 -3.26 17.92 12.33
CA GLY A 121 -4.61 17.83 12.87
C GLY A 121 -5.60 17.03 12.03
N ALA A 122 -5.22 16.56 10.83
CA ALA A 122 -6.06 15.67 10.06
C ALA A 122 -6.15 14.30 10.73
N GLU A 123 -7.32 13.69 10.65
CA GLU A 123 -7.57 12.36 11.19
C GLU A 123 -7.75 11.35 10.08
N LEU A 124 -7.35 10.11 10.32
CA LEU A 124 -7.60 8.99 9.41
C LEU A 124 -8.84 8.25 9.86
N GLU A 125 -9.77 8.06 8.94
CA GLU A 125 -10.91 7.18 9.12
C GLU A 125 -10.56 5.83 8.54
N LYS A 126 -10.51 4.80 9.39
CA LYS A 126 -10.09 3.45 9.03
C LYS A 126 -11.26 2.48 9.14
N LYS A 127 -11.35 1.56 8.17
CA LYS A 127 -12.33 0.47 8.19
C LYS A 127 -11.57 -0.84 8.15
N TYR A 128 -11.79 -1.66 9.17
CA TYR A 128 -11.14 -2.96 9.30
C TYR A 128 -12.07 -4.09 8.85
N GLY A 129 -11.48 -5.25 8.64
CA GLY A 129 -12.19 -6.47 8.30
C GLY A 129 -12.08 -6.82 6.81
N LYS A 130 -12.94 -7.73 6.36
CA LYS A 130 -12.92 -8.20 4.98
C LYS A 130 -13.31 -7.08 4.03
N MET A 131 -12.57 -6.97 2.92
CA MET A 131 -12.82 -5.98 1.89
C MET A 131 -12.75 -6.59 0.50
N GLN A 132 -13.40 -5.95 -0.44
CA GLN A 132 -13.25 -6.20 -1.86
C GLN A 132 -12.53 -5.02 -2.53
N CYS A 133 -12.07 -5.26 -3.76
CA CYS A 133 -11.16 -4.39 -4.48
C CYS A 133 -11.56 -2.91 -4.55
N HIS A 134 -12.84 -2.57 -4.52
CA HIS A 134 -13.31 -1.18 -4.64
C HIS A 134 -13.83 -0.59 -3.33
N ASP A 135 -13.67 -1.31 -2.21
CA ASP A 135 -14.13 -0.81 -0.92
C ASP A 135 -13.22 0.31 -0.42
N MET A 136 -13.81 1.32 0.19
CA MET A 136 -13.05 2.37 0.85
C MET A 136 -12.59 1.88 2.22
N MET A 137 -11.29 1.69 2.40
CA MET A 137 -10.68 1.15 3.61
C MET A 137 -10.02 2.23 4.48
N LEU A 138 -9.74 3.39 3.92
CA LEU A 138 -8.96 4.44 4.57
C LEU A 138 -9.27 5.75 3.88
N ARG A 139 -9.52 6.81 4.66
CA ARG A 139 -9.63 8.15 4.12
C ARG A 139 -9.18 9.19 5.15
N VAL A 140 -8.80 10.34 4.65
CA VAL A 140 -8.46 11.49 5.48
C VAL A 140 -9.76 12.19 5.88
N LYS A 141 -9.88 12.45 7.17
CA LYS A 141 -10.99 13.20 7.77
C LYS A 141 -10.41 14.45 8.38
N GLY A 142 -10.72 15.58 7.81
CA GLY A 142 -10.09 16.78 8.29
C GLY A 142 -10.92 17.99 8.29
#